data_a07a0bead52d3fa8faabef33adbe2641
#
_entry.id   a07a0bead52d3fa8faabef33adbe2641
#
_cell.length_a   1.000
_cell.length_b   1.000
_cell.length_c   1.000
_cell.angle_alpha   90.00
_cell.angle_beta   90.00
_cell.angle_gamma   90.00
#
_symmetry.space_group_name_H-M   'P 1'
#
loop_
_entity.id
_entity.type
_entity.pdbx_description
1 polymer ?
#
loop_
_entity_poly.entity_id
_entity_poly.type
_entity_poly.pdbx_seq_one_letter_code
_entity_poly.pdbx_strand_id
1 'polypeptide(L)'
;MINQLALVQTLYFYDVPQLVLVKNLLGDLYLCLLSDEKTMDYLSVRISKDRAMLLIKGDFDLREAYTSPESDGYYVVSATEDGSYILSDKNVVPSEDLLPEEGFTLTYSHEEQEISIREDLLHWEKPILKLGVCNTENAHTIEVDKLSALTTSFSRFAQHLMTKRASKGEVIAPFVVYGTEAASFNLKMYVEFADPELFGFSADRYLKEIGDLLSWNGEETFRQDISELRGHTLKSLRSFICFLTDNKLSLKYQWLSNINNEPVFVHTNCANLCAIQSILQEKIELERVILTARGILTKASIERGGEWMLRSGSNEVISGKVEDLSILSGVVINNVYDIIYEDVIEEDVVSRKEHHRLILQSIETVSPKT
;
A
#
# COMPACT_ATOMS: atom_id res chain seq x y z
N MET A 1 35.08 5.29 -11.98
CA MET A 1 33.85 5.92 -11.42
C MET A 1 33.07 6.75 -12.46
N ILE A 2 33.65 7.14 -13.60
CA ILE A 2 32.93 7.89 -14.66
C ILE A 2 32.03 6.98 -15.51
N ASN A 3 32.21 5.67 -15.42
CA ASN A 3 31.57 4.68 -16.30
C ASN A 3 30.35 3.99 -15.65
N GLN A 4 29.99 4.33 -14.42
CA GLN A 4 28.82 3.78 -13.75
C GLN A 4 27.56 4.53 -14.19
N LEU A 5 26.53 3.77 -14.55
CA LEU A 5 25.24 4.29 -15.00
C LEU A 5 24.14 3.84 -14.04
N ALA A 6 23.18 4.71 -13.82
CA ALA A 6 21.98 4.39 -13.05
C ALA A 6 20.80 4.06 -13.98
N LEU A 7 20.02 3.06 -13.64
CA LEU A 7 18.79 2.72 -14.36
C LEU A 7 17.77 3.86 -14.17
N VAL A 8 17.28 4.41 -15.28
CA VAL A 8 16.19 5.39 -15.30
C VAL A 8 14.85 4.68 -15.46
N GLN A 9 14.76 3.78 -16.46
CA GLN A 9 13.51 3.05 -16.74
C GLN A 9 13.77 1.81 -17.58
N THR A 10 13.03 0.72 -17.29
CA THR A 10 12.87 -0.42 -18.20
C THR A 10 11.73 -0.12 -19.17
N LEU A 11 12.02 -0.11 -20.47
CA LEU A 11 11.03 0.20 -21.51
C LEU A 11 10.39 -1.05 -22.09
N TYR A 12 11.14 -2.13 -22.22
CA TYR A 12 10.65 -3.41 -22.70
C TYR A 12 11.30 -4.57 -21.95
N PHE A 13 10.48 -5.56 -21.55
CA PHE A 13 10.91 -6.72 -20.78
C PHE A 13 10.35 -8.00 -21.41
N TYR A 14 11.22 -8.98 -21.60
CA TYR A 14 10.85 -10.34 -22.00
C TYR A 14 11.88 -11.30 -21.39
N ASP A 15 11.50 -12.06 -20.36
CA ASP A 15 12.35 -12.89 -19.49
C ASP A 15 13.45 -12.08 -18.76
N VAL A 16 14.10 -11.17 -19.45
CA VAL A 16 15.07 -10.20 -18.94
C VAL A 16 14.80 -8.80 -19.53
N PRO A 17 15.33 -7.71 -18.96
CA PRO A 17 15.20 -6.38 -19.55
C PRO A 17 15.82 -6.32 -20.94
N GLN A 18 14.99 -6.17 -21.97
CA GLN A 18 15.44 -6.13 -23.38
C GLN A 18 15.81 -4.71 -23.83
N LEU A 19 15.10 -3.71 -23.31
CA LEU A 19 15.32 -2.30 -23.62
C LEU A 19 15.24 -1.47 -22.35
N VAL A 20 16.32 -0.76 -22.05
CA VAL A 20 16.42 0.07 -20.85
C VAL A 20 16.95 1.48 -21.16
N LEU A 21 16.52 2.45 -20.37
CA LEU A 21 17.13 3.78 -20.30
C LEU A 21 18.00 3.85 -19.06
N VAL A 22 19.25 4.24 -19.25
CA VAL A 22 20.21 4.48 -18.16
C VAL A 22 20.81 5.87 -18.28
N LYS A 23 21.37 6.41 -17.20
CA LYS A 23 22.04 7.71 -17.21
C LYS A 23 23.39 7.66 -16.51
N ASN A 24 24.30 8.53 -16.93
CA ASN A 24 25.58 8.74 -16.24
C ASN A 24 25.44 9.83 -15.14
N LEU A 25 26.49 10.04 -14.37
CA LEU A 25 26.55 11.05 -13.33
C LEU A 25 26.42 12.51 -13.86
N LEU A 26 26.63 12.72 -15.15
CA LEU A 26 26.49 14.03 -15.78
C LEU A 26 25.05 14.27 -16.29
N GLY A 27 24.17 13.26 -16.20
CA GLY A 27 22.79 13.34 -16.66
C GLY A 27 22.59 12.95 -18.13
N ASP A 28 23.63 12.45 -18.82
CA ASP A 28 23.46 11.95 -20.18
C ASP A 28 22.69 10.64 -20.18
N LEU A 29 21.66 10.55 -20.99
CA LEU A 29 20.83 9.36 -21.17
C LEU A 29 21.39 8.45 -22.26
N TYR A 30 21.29 7.15 -22.03
CA TYR A 30 21.63 6.09 -22.97
C TYR A 30 20.46 5.15 -23.14
N LEU A 31 20.09 4.90 -24.39
CA LEU A 31 19.12 3.87 -24.77
C LEU A 31 19.90 2.58 -25.03
N CYS A 32 19.59 1.54 -24.28
CA CYS A 32 20.34 0.28 -24.25
C CYS A 32 19.45 -0.87 -24.70
N LEU A 33 19.80 -1.50 -25.81
CA LEU A 33 19.14 -2.69 -26.39
C LEU A 33 19.98 -3.92 -26.08
N LEU A 34 19.38 -4.96 -25.52
CA LEU A 34 20.07 -6.20 -25.15
C LEU A 34 20.69 -6.85 -26.39
N SER A 35 21.99 -7.09 -26.35
CA SER A 35 22.75 -7.71 -27.42
C SER A 35 23.24 -9.13 -27.08
N ASP A 36 23.46 -9.42 -25.79
CA ASP A 36 23.83 -10.76 -25.32
C ASP A 36 23.22 -11.02 -23.92
N GLU A 37 22.30 -11.98 -23.85
CA GLU A 37 21.63 -12.37 -22.59
C GLU A 37 22.58 -13.05 -21.59
N LYS A 38 23.64 -13.72 -22.06
CA LYS A 38 24.53 -14.45 -21.17
C LYS A 38 25.44 -13.53 -20.37
N THR A 39 25.90 -12.45 -21.02
CA THR A 39 26.76 -11.45 -20.42
C THR A 39 26.00 -10.22 -19.94
N MET A 40 24.71 -10.14 -20.26
CA MET A 40 23.86 -8.98 -20.02
C MET A 40 24.48 -7.70 -20.60
N ASP A 41 25.01 -7.83 -21.84
CA ASP A 41 25.56 -6.72 -22.59
C ASP A 41 24.51 -6.08 -23.50
N TYR A 42 24.51 -4.76 -23.55
CA TYR A 42 23.58 -3.95 -24.32
C TYR A 42 24.31 -3.11 -25.35
N LEU A 43 23.83 -3.12 -26.58
CA LEU A 43 24.17 -2.10 -27.57
C LEU A 43 23.49 -0.79 -27.16
N SER A 44 24.26 0.29 -27.05
CA SER A 44 23.76 1.52 -26.49
C SER A 44 24.07 2.74 -27.34
N VAL A 45 23.15 3.68 -27.40
CA VAL A 45 23.30 4.99 -28.03
C VAL A 45 22.93 6.09 -27.04
N ARG A 46 23.60 7.23 -27.14
CA ARG A 46 23.21 8.40 -26.38
C ARG A 46 21.91 8.97 -26.97
N ILE A 47 20.96 9.34 -26.12
CA ILE A 47 19.64 9.84 -26.53
C ILE A 47 19.25 11.07 -25.71
N SER A 48 18.61 12.05 -26.32
CA SER A 48 18.03 13.19 -25.61
C SER A 48 16.75 12.79 -24.88
N LYS A 49 16.40 13.59 -23.87
CA LYS A 49 15.17 13.39 -23.11
C LYS A 49 13.92 13.52 -24.01
N ASP A 50 13.94 14.45 -24.95
CA ASP A 50 12.83 14.67 -25.88
C ASP A 50 12.61 13.46 -26.79
N ARG A 51 13.70 12.87 -27.31
CA ARG A 51 13.62 11.68 -28.16
C ARG A 51 13.21 10.44 -27.39
N ALA A 52 13.68 10.30 -26.14
CA ALA A 52 13.21 9.25 -25.24
C ALA A 52 11.71 9.36 -24.92
N MET A 53 11.18 10.60 -24.79
CA MET A 53 9.73 10.84 -24.65
C MET A 53 8.95 10.40 -25.88
N LEU A 54 9.44 10.70 -27.09
CA LEU A 54 8.79 10.23 -28.33
C LEU A 54 8.75 8.72 -28.44
N LEU A 55 9.83 8.03 -28.01
CA LEU A 55 9.86 6.55 -27.91
C LEU A 55 8.78 6.03 -26.96
N ILE A 56 8.64 6.62 -25.78
CA ILE A 56 7.63 6.23 -24.78
C ILE A 56 6.20 6.44 -25.33
N LYS A 57 5.98 7.48 -26.12
CA LYS A 57 4.69 7.74 -26.78
C LYS A 57 4.36 6.80 -27.93
N GLY A 58 5.34 6.06 -28.42
CA GLY A 58 5.19 5.26 -29.62
C GLY A 58 5.26 6.10 -30.93
N ASP A 59 5.65 7.37 -30.83
CA ASP A 59 5.75 8.31 -31.95
C ASP A 59 7.12 8.27 -32.64
N PHE A 60 8.00 7.36 -32.24
CA PHE A 60 9.35 7.25 -32.76
C PHE A 60 9.77 5.79 -32.97
N ASP A 61 10.33 5.50 -34.15
CA ASP A 61 10.82 4.17 -34.52
C ASP A 61 12.08 3.83 -33.72
N LEU A 62 12.05 2.69 -33.02
CA LEU A 62 13.16 2.23 -32.21
C LEU A 62 14.42 1.97 -33.08
N ARG A 63 14.28 1.42 -34.28
CA ARG A 63 15.38 1.22 -35.21
C ARG A 63 16.06 2.54 -35.58
N GLU A 64 15.27 3.60 -35.79
CA GLU A 64 15.81 4.93 -36.12
C GLU A 64 16.69 5.49 -35.01
N ALA A 65 16.43 5.15 -33.73
CA ALA A 65 17.30 5.57 -32.64
C ALA A 65 18.74 5.06 -32.79
N TYR A 66 18.91 3.88 -33.38
CA TYR A 66 20.22 3.24 -33.59
C TYR A 66 20.81 3.53 -34.98
N THR A 67 20.02 3.69 -36.01
CA THR A 67 20.51 3.99 -37.36
C THR A 67 20.83 5.47 -37.59
N SER A 68 20.20 6.35 -36.83
CA SER A 68 20.39 7.80 -36.86
C SER A 68 20.60 8.36 -35.44
N PRO A 69 21.67 7.95 -34.74
CA PRO A 69 21.91 8.38 -33.37
C PRO A 69 22.15 9.89 -33.29
N GLU A 70 21.72 10.53 -32.18
CA GLU A 70 21.93 11.98 -31.96
C GLU A 70 23.40 12.37 -31.68
N SER A 71 24.22 11.41 -31.36
CA SER A 71 25.68 11.62 -31.17
C SER A 71 26.46 10.55 -31.88
N ASP A 72 27.68 10.89 -32.28
CA ASP A 72 28.61 9.94 -32.90
C ASP A 72 29.02 8.86 -31.90
N GLY A 73 28.82 7.60 -32.27
CA GLY A 73 29.34 6.42 -31.58
C GLY A 73 28.27 5.56 -30.91
N TYR A 74 28.63 4.28 -30.82
CA TYR A 74 27.89 3.27 -30.10
C TYR A 74 28.71 2.83 -28.90
N TYR A 75 28.02 2.46 -27.85
CA TYR A 75 28.62 2.03 -26.59
C TYR A 75 28.16 0.61 -26.26
N VAL A 76 28.94 -0.09 -25.46
CA VAL A 76 28.49 -1.30 -24.77
C VAL A 76 28.22 -0.97 -23.32
N VAL A 77 27.05 -1.30 -22.86
CA VAL A 77 26.66 -1.19 -21.46
C VAL A 77 26.46 -2.60 -20.93
N SER A 78 27.10 -2.96 -19.83
CA SER A 78 26.97 -4.26 -19.19
C SER A 78 26.22 -4.11 -17.86
N ALA A 79 25.17 -4.91 -17.65
CA ALA A 79 24.52 -5.00 -16.35
C ALA A 79 25.36 -5.89 -15.42
N THR A 80 25.47 -5.48 -14.17
CA THR A 80 26.19 -6.22 -13.12
C THR A 80 25.23 -6.97 -12.21
N GLU A 81 25.72 -7.96 -11.47
CA GLU A 81 24.91 -8.80 -10.57
C GLU A 81 24.22 -8.00 -9.45
N ASP A 82 24.76 -6.85 -9.09
CA ASP A 82 24.19 -5.93 -8.10
C ASP A 82 23.11 -4.98 -8.67
N GLY A 83 22.79 -5.11 -9.98
CA GLY A 83 21.80 -4.31 -10.67
C GLY A 83 22.30 -2.94 -11.14
N SER A 84 23.59 -2.65 -11.05
CA SER A 84 24.19 -1.47 -11.67
C SER A 84 24.56 -1.70 -13.13
N TYR A 85 24.81 -0.63 -13.86
CA TYR A 85 25.18 -0.66 -15.27
C TYR A 85 26.55 0.01 -15.46
N ILE A 86 27.40 -0.59 -16.28
CA ILE A 86 28.75 -0.09 -16.55
C ILE A 86 28.90 0.22 -18.03
N LEU A 87 29.25 1.47 -18.33
CA LEU A 87 29.56 1.91 -19.67
C LEU A 87 30.97 1.44 -20.05
N SER A 88 31.08 0.66 -21.10
CA SER A 88 32.34 0.29 -21.73
C SER A 88 32.52 1.13 -22.97
N ASP A 89 33.67 1.84 -23.04
CA ASP A 89 34.03 2.66 -24.20
C ASP A 89 34.51 1.75 -25.35
N LYS A 90 33.61 1.43 -26.27
CA LYS A 90 33.94 0.70 -27.50
C LYS A 90 33.09 1.25 -28.63
N ASN A 91 33.75 1.76 -29.66
CA ASN A 91 33.13 1.99 -30.96
C ASN A 91 32.72 0.63 -31.56
N VAL A 92 31.54 0.17 -31.19
CA VAL A 92 30.93 -1.04 -31.73
C VAL A 92 30.06 -0.62 -32.90
N VAL A 93 30.28 -1.17 -34.07
CA VAL A 93 29.33 -1.01 -35.17
C VAL A 93 28.25 -2.04 -35.00
N PRO A 94 26.97 -1.66 -34.87
CA PRO A 94 25.88 -2.61 -34.71
C PRO A 94 25.79 -3.52 -35.95
N SER A 95 25.64 -4.82 -35.74
CA SER A 95 25.26 -5.70 -36.84
C SER A 95 23.77 -5.50 -37.16
N GLU A 96 23.44 -5.64 -38.43
CA GLU A 96 22.06 -5.50 -38.89
C GLU A 96 21.09 -6.44 -38.16
N ASP A 97 21.56 -7.64 -37.79
CA ASP A 97 20.79 -8.67 -37.07
C ASP A 97 20.45 -8.32 -35.62
N LEU A 98 21.11 -7.32 -35.02
CA LEU A 98 20.86 -6.86 -33.67
C LEU A 98 19.85 -5.69 -33.62
N LEU A 99 19.58 -5.10 -34.76
CA LEU A 99 18.68 -3.93 -34.79
C LEU A 99 17.21 -4.37 -34.82
N PRO A 100 16.31 -3.64 -34.18
CA PRO A 100 14.88 -3.87 -34.30
C PRO A 100 14.41 -3.82 -35.75
N GLU A 101 13.25 -4.44 -36.03
CA GLU A 101 12.61 -4.31 -37.36
C GLU A 101 12.25 -2.85 -37.63
N GLU A 102 12.24 -2.48 -38.90
CA GLU A 102 11.81 -1.14 -39.36
C GLU A 102 10.33 -0.93 -39.02
N GLY A 103 9.98 0.22 -38.47
CA GLY A 103 8.63 0.57 -38.04
C GLY A 103 8.29 0.04 -36.64
N PHE A 104 9.24 -0.54 -35.91
CA PHE A 104 8.98 -0.99 -34.54
C PHE A 104 8.85 0.21 -33.59
N THR A 105 7.66 0.37 -33.01
CA THR A 105 7.38 1.36 -31.99
C THR A 105 6.96 0.68 -30.69
N LEU A 106 7.21 1.32 -29.56
CA LEU A 106 6.72 0.82 -28.27
C LEU A 106 5.20 1.01 -28.20
N THR A 107 4.49 -0.06 -27.87
CA THR A 107 3.03 -0.05 -27.67
C THR A 107 2.71 -0.56 -26.29
N TYR A 108 1.85 0.14 -25.56
CA TYR A 108 1.45 -0.19 -24.20
C TYR A 108 -0.05 -0.52 -24.13
N SER A 109 -0.40 -1.44 -23.22
CA SER A 109 -1.76 -2.01 -23.13
C SER A 109 -2.83 -1.04 -22.62
N HIS A 110 -2.44 0.01 -21.91
CA HIS A 110 -3.34 1.00 -21.28
C HIS A 110 -3.08 2.43 -21.77
N GLU A 111 -2.69 2.54 -23.02
CA GLU A 111 -2.50 3.81 -23.77
C GLU A 111 -2.19 5.05 -22.92
N GLU A 112 -3.16 6.00 -22.77
CA GLU A 112 -2.89 7.30 -22.15
C GLU A 112 -2.42 7.24 -20.68
N GLN A 113 -2.98 6.35 -19.86
CA GLN A 113 -2.63 6.27 -18.44
C GLN A 113 -1.23 5.69 -18.25
N GLU A 114 -0.87 4.70 -19.06
CA GLU A 114 0.44 4.08 -19.03
C GLU A 114 1.50 5.04 -19.57
N ILE A 115 1.24 5.70 -20.68
CA ILE A 115 2.11 6.73 -21.23
C ILE A 115 2.37 7.83 -20.19
N SER A 116 1.32 8.35 -19.56
CA SER A 116 1.44 9.42 -18.57
C SER A 116 2.30 9.05 -17.36
N ILE A 117 2.19 7.81 -16.83
CA ILE A 117 3.03 7.41 -15.69
C ILE A 117 4.49 7.15 -16.11
N ARG A 118 4.73 6.69 -17.35
CA ARG A 118 6.08 6.51 -17.91
C ARG A 118 6.76 7.85 -18.20
N GLU A 119 6.03 8.84 -18.69
CA GLU A 119 6.53 10.21 -18.86
C GLU A 119 6.91 10.83 -17.52
N ASP A 120 6.07 10.66 -16.50
CA ASP A 120 6.36 11.13 -15.14
C ASP A 120 7.62 10.43 -14.59
N LEU A 121 7.76 9.10 -14.78
CA LEU A 121 8.95 8.36 -14.36
C LEU A 121 10.22 8.88 -15.05
N LEU A 122 10.19 9.09 -16.36
CA LEU A 122 11.32 9.66 -17.11
C LEU A 122 11.64 11.09 -16.67
N HIS A 123 10.59 11.88 -16.33
CA HIS A 123 10.79 13.27 -15.90
C HIS A 123 11.47 13.38 -14.54
N TRP A 124 10.97 12.61 -13.58
CA TRP A 124 11.43 12.67 -12.19
C TRP A 124 12.57 11.70 -11.89
N GLU A 125 12.70 10.64 -12.70
CA GLU A 125 13.70 9.57 -12.53
C GLU A 125 13.62 8.89 -11.15
N LYS A 126 12.43 8.85 -10.59
CA LYS A 126 12.09 8.29 -9.28
C LYS A 126 10.84 7.45 -9.40
N PRO A 127 10.64 6.45 -8.53
CA PRO A 127 9.41 5.67 -8.51
C PRO A 127 8.19 6.58 -8.40
N ILE A 128 7.25 6.42 -9.32
CA ILE A 128 6.02 7.22 -9.42
C ILE A 128 4.87 6.48 -8.79
N LEU A 129 4.04 7.21 -8.08
CA LEU A 129 2.79 6.75 -7.51
C LEU A 129 1.68 7.74 -7.83
N LYS A 130 0.55 7.24 -8.33
CA LYS A 130 -0.68 8.00 -8.50
C LYS A 130 -1.74 7.46 -7.56
N LEU A 131 -2.27 8.32 -6.70
CA LEU A 131 -3.34 7.98 -5.75
C LEU A 131 -4.59 8.74 -6.16
N GLY A 132 -5.56 8.04 -6.72
CA GLY A 132 -6.83 8.59 -7.17
C GLY A 132 -7.97 8.23 -6.24
N VAL A 133 -8.90 9.17 -6.05
CA VAL A 133 -10.18 8.92 -5.39
C VAL A 133 -11.33 9.43 -6.25
N CYS A 134 -12.42 8.66 -6.28
CA CYS A 134 -13.65 9.04 -6.96
C CYS A 134 -14.80 8.94 -5.96
N ASN A 135 -15.68 9.93 -5.96
CA ASN A 135 -16.98 9.83 -5.29
C ASN A 135 -18.01 9.20 -6.22
N THR A 136 -19.19 8.89 -5.70
CA THR A 136 -20.31 8.31 -6.47
C THR A 136 -20.82 9.22 -7.59
N GLU A 137 -20.51 10.51 -7.55
CA GLU A 137 -20.93 11.52 -8.54
C GLU A 137 -19.86 11.77 -9.60
N ASN A 138 -18.74 11.02 -9.59
CA ASN A 138 -17.58 11.23 -10.48
C ASN A 138 -17.08 12.68 -10.51
N ALA A 139 -17.26 13.42 -9.43
CA ALA A 139 -16.78 14.79 -9.33
C ALA A 139 -15.25 14.81 -9.31
N HIS A 140 -14.68 15.65 -10.17
CA HIS A 140 -13.22 15.86 -10.27
C HIS A 140 -12.67 16.80 -9.19
N THR A 141 -13.46 17.02 -8.13
CA THR A 141 -13.13 17.94 -7.04
C THR A 141 -13.15 17.23 -5.70
N ILE A 142 -12.28 17.62 -4.82
CA ILE A 142 -12.23 17.19 -3.43
C ILE A 142 -12.12 18.42 -2.52
N GLU A 143 -12.81 18.42 -1.40
CA GLU A 143 -12.67 19.46 -0.40
C GLU A 143 -11.25 19.48 0.18
N VAL A 144 -10.70 20.64 0.47
CA VAL A 144 -9.33 20.79 0.98
C VAL A 144 -9.07 19.98 2.25
N ASP A 145 -10.05 19.97 3.16
CA ASP A 145 -9.93 19.19 4.40
C ASP A 145 -9.90 17.68 4.14
N LYS A 146 -10.71 17.20 3.19
CA LYS A 146 -10.69 15.79 2.77
C LYS A 146 -9.39 15.43 2.05
N LEU A 147 -8.85 16.33 1.25
CA LEU A 147 -7.56 16.14 0.61
C LEU A 147 -6.43 16.04 1.64
N SER A 148 -6.43 16.93 2.62
CA SER A 148 -5.45 16.90 3.72
C SER A 148 -5.55 15.61 4.52
N ALA A 149 -6.77 15.15 4.83
CA ALA A 149 -7.00 13.90 5.54
C ALA A 149 -6.59 12.67 4.70
N LEU A 150 -6.88 12.66 3.39
CA LEU A 150 -6.47 11.61 2.45
C LEU A 150 -4.95 11.47 2.42
N THR A 151 -4.25 12.58 2.15
CA THR A 151 -2.79 12.58 2.06
C THR A 151 -2.12 12.20 3.37
N THR A 152 -2.61 12.72 4.49
CA THR A 152 -2.06 12.42 5.82
C THR A 152 -2.28 10.96 6.21
N SER A 153 -3.48 10.42 6.00
CA SER A 153 -3.80 9.03 6.36
C SER A 153 -3.05 8.03 5.49
N PHE A 154 -2.99 8.27 4.18
CA PHE A 154 -2.21 7.45 3.25
C PHE A 154 -0.71 7.48 3.59
N SER A 155 -0.12 8.68 3.72
CA SER A 155 1.30 8.84 4.03
C SER A 155 1.67 8.14 5.34
N ARG A 156 0.84 8.27 6.37
CA ARG A 156 1.05 7.60 7.66
C ARG A 156 1.00 6.07 7.53
N PHE A 157 0.04 5.53 6.78
CA PHE A 157 -0.05 4.10 6.53
C PHE A 157 1.20 3.59 5.80
N ALA A 158 1.55 4.22 4.69
CA ALA A 158 2.70 3.83 3.88
C ALA A 158 4.02 3.93 4.66
N GLN A 159 4.22 5.00 5.43
CA GLN A 159 5.41 5.16 6.29
C GLN A 159 5.51 4.07 7.37
N HIS A 160 4.40 3.73 8.04
CA HIS A 160 4.42 2.65 9.03
C HIS A 160 4.72 1.29 8.40
N LEU A 161 4.20 1.02 7.19
CA LEU A 161 4.50 -0.21 6.46
C LEU A 161 5.98 -0.28 6.11
N MET A 162 6.53 0.76 5.49
CA MET A 162 7.95 0.86 5.15
C MET A 162 8.84 0.72 6.39
N THR A 163 8.54 1.44 7.48
CA THR A 163 9.29 1.35 8.74
C THR A 163 9.35 -0.08 9.29
N LYS A 164 8.22 -0.79 9.21
CA LYS A 164 8.15 -2.17 9.70
C LYS A 164 8.97 -3.14 8.86
N ARG A 165 9.03 -2.90 7.55
CA ARG A 165 9.70 -3.78 6.57
C ARG A 165 11.15 -3.38 6.31
N ALA A 166 11.54 -2.15 6.69
CA ALA A 166 12.89 -1.63 6.47
C ALA A 166 13.94 -2.49 7.17
N SER A 167 15.01 -2.76 6.45
CA SER A 167 16.20 -3.38 7.00
C SER A 167 16.95 -2.41 7.91
N LYS A 168 17.80 -2.92 8.79
CA LYS A 168 18.58 -2.08 9.71
C LYS A 168 19.50 -1.12 8.94
N GLY A 169 19.23 0.18 9.04
CA GLY A 169 19.99 1.24 8.35
C GLY A 169 19.33 1.75 7.07
N GLU A 170 18.23 1.17 6.62
CA GLU A 170 17.45 1.65 5.49
C GLU A 170 16.71 2.94 5.86
N VAL A 171 16.87 3.98 5.03
CA VAL A 171 16.21 5.27 5.24
C VAL A 171 14.85 5.25 4.58
N ILE A 172 13.81 5.54 5.36
CA ILE A 172 12.44 5.63 4.86
C ILE A 172 12.27 6.97 4.15
N ALA A 173 11.83 6.88 2.89
CA ALA A 173 11.67 8.04 2.06
C ALA A 173 10.26 8.63 2.14
N PRO A 174 10.11 9.95 2.14
CA PRO A 174 8.80 10.59 2.07
C PRO A 174 8.21 10.47 0.66
N PHE A 175 6.87 10.50 0.59
CA PHE A 175 6.15 10.75 -0.65
C PHE A 175 6.10 12.26 -0.90
N VAL A 176 6.50 12.67 -2.09
CA VAL A 176 6.47 14.07 -2.51
C VAL A 176 5.39 14.26 -3.57
N VAL A 177 4.40 15.11 -3.29
CA VAL A 177 3.37 15.47 -4.26
C VAL A 177 3.94 16.48 -5.25
N TYR A 178 3.86 16.20 -6.55
CA TYR A 178 4.33 17.09 -7.61
C TYR A 178 3.22 17.60 -8.52
N GLY A 179 2.02 17.03 -8.43
CA GLY A 179 0.91 17.46 -9.27
C GLY A 179 -0.40 16.75 -9.00
N THR A 180 -1.41 17.12 -9.75
CA THR A 180 -2.74 16.50 -9.78
C THR A 180 -3.21 16.30 -11.20
N GLU A 181 -4.04 15.29 -11.46
CA GLU A 181 -4.71 15.05 -12.73
C GLU A 181 -6.22 15.21 -12.60
N ALA A 182 -6.85 15.77 -13.65
CA ALA A 182 -8.26 16.16 -13.65
C ALA A 182 -9.27 15.04 -13.96
N ALA A 183 -8.86 13.87 -14.44
CA ALA A 183 -9.78 12.79 -14.88
C ALA A 183 -10.51 12.02 -13.76
N SER A 184 -10.00 12.05 -12.60
CA SER A 184 -10.48 11.75 -11.24
C SER A 184 -9.53 12.53 -10.37
N PHE A 185 -9.87 12.83 -9.13
CA PHE A 185 -8.89 13.54 -8.31
C PHE A 185 -7.70 12.60 -8.04
N ASN A 186 -6.68 12.67 -8.90
CA ASN A 186 -5.44 11.89 -8.79
C ASN A 186 -4.32 12.77 -8.26
N LEU A 187 -3.74 12.36 -7.14
CA LEU A 187 -2.49 12.92 -6.63
C LEU A 187 -1.32 12.22 -7.31
N LYS A 188 -0.48 12.98 -7.97
CA LYS A 188 0.78 12.51 -8.52
C LYS A 188 1.88 12.68 -7.49
N MET A 189 2.55 11.60 -7.15
CA MET A 189 3.62 11.55 -6.16
C MET A 189 4.82 10.79 -6.69
N TYR A 190 6.00 11.14 -6.21
CA TYR A 190 7.17 10.29 -6.31
C TYR A 190 7.70 9.94 -4.91
N VAL A 191 8.48 8.87 -4.84
CA VAL A 191 9.15 8.45 -3.61
C VAL A 191 10.55 9.05 -3.61
N GLU A 192 10.85 9.88 -2.59
CA GLU A 192 12.16 10.52 -2.45
C GLU A 192 13.10 9.60 -1.69
N PHE A 193 14.13 9.08 -2.35
CA PHE A 193 15.18 8.30 -1.71
C PHE A 193 16.44 9.13 -1.53
N ALA A 194 17.12 8.94 -0.40
CA ALA A 194 18.37 9.62 -0.11
C ALA A 194 19.51 9.13 -1.00
N ASP A 195 19.42 7.90 -1.51
CA ASP A 195 20.41 7.29 -2.37
C ASP A 195 19.74 6.37 -3.42
N PRO A 196 19.63 6.81 -4.68
CA PRO A 196 18.96 6.05 -5.74
C PRO A 196 19.62 4.71 -6.07
N GLU A 197 20.93 4.58 -5.87
CA GLU A 197 21.68 3.39 -6.25
C GLU A 197 21.43 2.20 -5.32
N LEU A 198 21.12 2.47 -4.05
CA LEU A 198 20.91 1.44 -3.02
C LEU A 198 19.44 1.01 -2.83
N PHE A 199 18.47 1.81 -3.28
CA PHE A 199 17.07 1.69 -2.83
C PHE A 199 16.03 1.41 -3.91
N GLY A 200 16.40 1.27 -5.18
CA GLY A 200 15.45 0.94 -6.26
C GLY A 200 14.64 -0.33 -5.97
N PHE A 201 15.29 -1.36 -5.46
CA PHE A 201 14.64 -2.62 -5.08
C PHE A 201 13.66 -2.48 -3.89
N SER A 202 13.97 -1.60 -2.94
CA SER A 202 13.10 -1.38 -1.77
C SER A 202 11.79 -0.70 -2.15
N ALA A 203 11.83 0.30 -3.03
CA ALA A 203 10.63 1.02 -3.45
C ALA A 203 9.62 0.10 -4.11
N ASP A 204 10.06 -0.74 -5.03
CA ASP A 204 9.23 -1.68 -5.77
C ASP A 204 8.48 -2.61 -4.82
N ARG A 205 9.19 -3.20 -3.87
CA ARG A 205 8.62 -4.08 -2.86
C ARG A 205 7.53 -3.38 -2.03
N TYR A 206 7.81 -2.15 -1.56
CA TYR A 206 6.86 -1.42 -0.72
C TYR A 206 5.64 -0.95 -1.50
N LEU A 207 5.85 -0.44 -2.71
CA LEU A 207 4.75 0.01 -3.57
C LEU A 207 3.85 -1.17 -3.95
N LYS A 208 4.43 -2.34 -4.22
CA LYS A 208 3.69 -3.57 -4.45
C LYS A 208 2.88 -3.98 -3.23
N GLU A 209 3.51 -4.07 -2.04
CA GLU A 209 2.83 -4.47 -0.80
C GLU A 209 1.69 -3.50 -0.43
N ILE A 210 1.87 -2.18 -0.67
CA ILE A 210 0.79 -1.19 -0.53
C ILE A 210 -0.35 -1.53 -1.50
N GLY A 211 -0.04 -1.80 -2.77
CA GLY A 211 -1.03 -2.17 -3.78
C GLY A 211 -1.80 -3.44 -3.42
N ASP A 212 -1.12 -4.48 -2.97
CA ASP A 212 -1.72 -5.74 -2.53
C ASP A 212 -2.69 -5.53 -1.36
N LEU A 213 -2.30 -4.72 -0.35
CA LEU A 213 -3.15 -4.37 0.79
C LEU A 213 -4.34 -3.47 0.45
N LEU A 214 -4.28 -2.74 -0.65
CA LEU A 214 -5.36 -1.88 -1.12
C LEU A 214 -6.24 -2.57 -2.16
N SER A 215 -5.85 -3.73 -2.68
CA SER A 215 -6.65 -4.55 -3.59
C SER A 215 -7.61 -5.46 -2.83
N TRP A 216 -8.72 -5.81 -3.47
CA TRP A 216 -9.66 -6.78 -2.94
C TRP A 216 -9.67 -8.05 -3.80
N ASN A 217 -9.00 -9.08 -3.32
CA ASN A 217 -8.92 -10.41 -3.96
C ASN A 217 -9.70 -11.49 -3.17
N GLY A 218 -10.66 -11.05 -2.36
CA GLY A 218 -11.45 -11.91 -1.49
C GLY A 218 -11.01 -11.87 -0.02
N GLU A 219 -11.91 -12.31 0.86
CA GLU A 219 -11.71 -12.23 2.32
C GLU A 219 -10.52 -13.05 2.80
N GLU A 220 -10.37 -14.28 2.32
CA GLU A 220 -9.31 -15.19 2.75
C GLU A 220 -7.92 -14.65 2.38
N THR A 221 -7.76 -14.16 1.15
CA THR A 221 -6.52 -13.54 0.67
C THR A 221 -6.18 -12.31 1.50
N PHE A 222 -7.14 -11.42 1.72
CA PHE A 222 -6.92 -10.22 2.52
C PHE A 222 -6.54 -10.53 3.97
N ARG A 223 -7.18 -11.53 4.60
CA ARG A 223 -6.80 -12.00 5.94
C ARG A 223 -5.37 -12.52 5.99
N GLN A 224 -4.94 -13.22 4.94
CA GLN A 224 -3.55 -13.68 4.82
C GLN A 224 -2.59 -12.50 4.70
N ASP A 225 -2.87 -11.52 3.83
CA ASP A 225 -2.03 -10.35 3.61
C ASP A 225 -1.82 -9.53 4.89
N ILE A 226 -2.88 -9.35 5.70
CA ILE A 226 -2.79 -8.63 6.96
C ILE A 226 -2.24 -9.46 8.13
N SER A 227 -2.10 -10.78 8.00
CA SER A 227 -1.73 -11.69 9.10
C SER A 227 -0.38 -11.34 9.75
N GLU A 228 0.56 -10.83 8.95
CA GLU A 228 1.89 -10.40 9.39
C GLU A 228 1.93 -8.95 9.87
N LEU A 229 0.90 -8.15 9.56
CA LEU A 229 0.82 -6.76 9.97
C LEU A 229 0.34 -6.67 11.43
N ARG A 230 0.91 -5.75 12.20
CA ARG A 230 0.55 -5.54 13.60
C ARG A 230 0.74 -4.09 14.03
N GLY A 231 0.09 -3.70 15.12
CA GLY A 231 0.31 -2.44 15.82
C GLY A 231 0.00 -1.21 14.94
N HIS A 232 0.97 -0.33 14.80
CA HIS A 232 0.78 0.96 14.12
C HIS A 232 0.48 0.84 12.64
N THR A 233 1.04 -0.15 11.93
CA THR A 233 0.80 -0.37 10.51
C THR A 233 -0.66 -0.73 10.26
N LEU A 234 -1.18 -1.74 10.98
CA LEU A 234 -2.55 -2.18 10.82
C LEU A 234 -3.55 -1.12 11.28
N LYS A 235 -3.23 -0.38 12.36
CA LYS A 235 -4.05 0.74 12.84
C LYS A 235 -4.11 1.88 11.81
N SER A 236 -3.01 2.20 11.14
CA SER A 236 -2.99 3.26 10.13
C SER A 236 -3.68 2.82 8.83
N LEU A 237 -3.56 1.56 8.42
CA LEU A 237 -4.35 0.98 7.33
C LEU A 237 -5.84 1.10 7.63
N ARG A 238 -6.28 0.64 8.82
CA ARG A 238 -7.68 0.79 9.25
C ARG A 238 -8.15 2.25 9.19
N SER A 239 -7.34 3.19 9.67
CA SER A 239 -7.70 4.62 9.64
C SER A 239 -7.84 5.15 8.22
N PHE A 240 -6.98 4.72 7.30
CA PHE A 240 -7.05 5.10 5.89
C PHE A 240 -8.30 4.52 5.21
N ILE A 241 -8.59 3.23 5.43
CA ILE A 241 -9.78 2.58 4.87
C ILE A 241 -11.07 3.20 5.44
N CYS A 242 -11.14 3.45 6.76
CA CYS A 242 -12.29 4.14 7.37
C CYS A 242 -12.50 5.52 6.76
N PHE A 243 -11.43 6.29 6.53
CA PHE A 243 -11.56 7.59 5.87
C PHE A 243 -12.21 7.46 4.47
N LEU A 244 -11.79 6.48 3.66
CA LEU A 244 -12.36 6.26 2.33
C LEU A 244 -13.84 5.87 2.39
N THR A 245 -14.20 4.93 3.28
CA THR A 245 -15.57 4.44 3.42
C THR A 245 -16.53 5.49 4.00
N ASP A 246 -16.10 6.22 5.03
CA ASP A 246 -16.89 7.28 5.66
C ASP A 246 -17.21 8.42 4.67
N ASN A 247 -16.32 8.67 3.72
CA ASN A 247 -16.50 9.67 2.66
C ASN A 247 -17.06 9.07 1.35
N LYS A 248 -17.42 7.77 1.32
CA LYS A 248 -17.94 7.06 0.14
C LYS A 248 -17.04 7.20 -1.09
N LEU A 249 -15.74 7.11 -0.90
CA LEU A 249 -14.73 7.22 -1.94
C LEU A 249 -14.32 5.82 -2.42
N SER A 250 -14.22 5.64 -3.73
CA SER A 250 -13.47 4.54 -4.33
C SER A 250 -12.01 4.94 -4.50
N LEU A 251 -11.13 3.96 -4.54
CA LEU A 251 -9.69 4.16 -4.59
C LEU A 251 -9.12 3.66 -5.92
N LYS A 252 -8.26 4.46 -6.54
CA LYS A 252 -7.36 4.07 -7.62
C LYS A 252 -5.93 4.24 -7.14
N TYR A 253 -5.15 3.19 -7.24
CA TYR A 253 -3.74 3.18 -6.89
C TYR A 253 -2.96 2.69 -8.09
N GLN A 254 -2.02 3.49 -8.56
CA GLN A 254 -1.18 3.18 -9.71
C GLN A 254 0.26 3.48 -9.34
N TRP A 255 1.18 2.61 -9.76
CA TRP A 255 2.59 2.89 -9.53
C TRP A 255 3.46 2.27 -10.61
N LEU A 256 4.64 2.88 -10.81
CA LEU A 256 5.69 2.41 -11.67
C LEU A 256 7.04 2.76 -11.02
N SER A 257 7.96 1.80 -11.00
CA SER A 257 9.34 2.02 -10.56
C SER A 257 10.31 1.92 -11.72
N ASN A 258 11.55 2.28 -11.47
CA ASN A 258 12.62 2.20 -12.48
C ASN A 258 12.86 0.76 -12.96
N ILE A 259 12.60 -0.22 -12.09
CA ILE A 259 12.86 -1.64 -12.33
C ILE A 259 11.66 -2.31 -13.02
N ASN A 260 10.45 -1.89 -12.65
CA ASN A 260 9.23 -2.50 -13.16
C ASN A 260 9.02 -2.13 -14.64
N ASN A 261 8.73 -3.13 -15.46
CA ASN A 261 8.45 -2.92 -16.87
C ASN A 261 7.04 -2.37 -17.10
N GLU A 262 6.10 -2.81 -16.29
CA GLU A 262 4.69 -2.47 -16.45
C GLU A 262 4.17 -1.72 -15.22
N PRO A 263 3.39 -0.66 -15.42
CA PRO A 263 2.71 -0.01 -14.31
C PRO A 263 1.67 -0.94 -13.70
N VAL A 264 1.58 -0.92 -12.38
CA VAL A 264 0.56 -1.67 -11.65
C VAL A 264 -0.64 -0.77 -11.42
N PHE A 265 -1.84 -1.29 -11.71
CA PHE A 265 -3.11 -0.60 -11.54
C PHE A 265 -4.00 -1.37 -10.55
N VAL A 266 -4.41 -0.72 -9.49
CA VAL A 266 -5.36 -1.25 -8.51
C VAL A 266 -6.58 -0.33 -8.46
N HIS A 267 -7.76 -0.89 -8.57
CA HIS A 267 -9.02 -0.18 -8.39
C HIS A 267 -9.90 -0.90 -7.38
N THR A 268 -10.20 -0.22 -6.26
CA THR A 268 -11.03 -0.76 -5.19
C THR A 268 -12.26 0.11 -5.00
N ASN A 269 -13.42 -0.45 -5.33
CA ASN A 269 -14.69 0.23 -5.21
C ASN A 269 -15.16 0.33 -3.74
N CYS A 270 -16.20 1.16 -3.49
CA CYS A 270 -16.72 1.37 -2.14
C CYS A 270 -17.19 0.08 -1.46
N ALA A 271 -17.79 -0.88 -2.20
CA ALA A 271 -18.28 -2.12 -1.62
C ALA A 271 -17.11 -2.98 -1.10
N ASN A 272 -16.04 -3.08 -1.89
CA ASN A 272 -14.83 -3.80 -1.52
C ASN A 272 -14.11 -3.12 -0.34
N LEU A 273 -14.06 -1.78 -0.31
CA LEU A 273 -13.52 -1.04 0.83
C LEU A 273 -14.33 -1.27 2.11
N CYS A 274 -15.65 -1.37 2.02
CA CYS A 274 -16.49 -1.73 3.15
C CYS A 274 -16.23 -3.17 3.64
N ALA A 275 -15.98 -4.12 2.73
CA ALA A 275 -15.59 -5.48 3.11
C ALA A 275 -14.24 -5.50 3.85
N ILE A 276 -13.24 -4.79 3.33
CA ILE A 276 -11.95 -4.60 3.99
C ILE A 276 -12.12 -3.96 5.38
N GLN A 277 -12.94 -2.91 5.47
CA GLN A 277 -13.22 -2.24 6.74
C GLN A 277 -13.84 -3.19 7.76
N SER A 278 -14.80 -4.01 7.33
CA SER A 278 -15.44 -4.98 8.22
C SER A 278 -14.42 -5.92 8.85
N ILE A 279 -13.51 -6.49 8.06
CA ILE A 279 -12.46 -7.37 8.57
C ILE A 279 -11.54 -6.63 9.55
N LEU A 280 -11.13 -5.40 9.22
CA LEU A 280 -10.26 -4.59 10.09
C LEU A 280 -10.94 -4.13 11.39
N GLN A 281 -12.26 -4.21 11.48
CA GLN A 281 -13.06 -3.86 12.67
C GLN A 281 -13.47 -5.07 13.49
N GLU A 282 -13.24 -6.28 12.99
CA GLU A 282 -13.62 -7.49 13.69
C GLU A 282 -12.93 -7.66 15.03
N LYS A 283 -13.68 -8.31 15.92
CA LYS A 283 -13.17 -8.88 17.14
C LYS A 283 -13.37 -10.38 17.09
N ILE A 284 -12.32 -11.12 17.38
CA ILE A 284 -12.34 -12.57 17.41
C ILE A 284 -12.60 -13.00 18.84
N GLU A 285 -13.68 -13.75 19.07
CA GLU A 285 -13.92 -14.40 20.36
C GLU A 285 -12.90 -15.51 20.54
N LEU A 286 -12.06 -15.38 21.57
CA LEU A 286 -11.03 -16.36 21.91
C LEU A 286 -11.57 -17.42 22.87
N GLU A 287 -12.29 -16.99 23.90
CA GLU A 287 -12.75 -17.86 24.98
C GLU A 287 -14.01 -17.27 25.62
N ARG A 288 -14.83 -18.16 26.17
CA ARG A 288 -16.02 -17.83 26.96
C ARG A 288 -15.99 -18.60 28.27
N VAL A 289 -15.92 -17.88 29.37
CA VAL A 289 -15.81 -18.49 30.72
C VAL A 289 -17.02 -18.10 31.56
N ILE A 290 -17.69 -19.07 32.15
CA ILE A 290 -18.79 -18.85 33.08
C ILE A 290 -18.20 -18.65 34.49
N LEU A 291 -18.54 -17.52 35.08
CA LEU A 291 -18.08 -17.12 36.42
C LEU A 291 -19.25 -16.84 37.34
N THR A 292 -19.00 -16.99 38.63
CA THR A 292 -20.00 -16.68 39.68
C THR A 292 -19.43 -15.64 40.64
N ALA A 293 -20.28 -14.73 41.11
CA ALA A 293 -19.89 -13.77 42.12
C ALA A 293 -21.03 -13.50 43.09
N ARG A 294 -20.66 -13.25 44.34
CA ARG A 294 -21.61 -12.78 45.37
C ARG A 294 -21.24 -11.37 45.80
N GLY A 295 -22.24 -10.50 45.87
CA GLY A 295 -21.98 -9.11 46.28
C GLY A 295 -23.25 -8.23 46.30
N ILE A 296 -23.04 -6.97 46.61
CA ILE A 296 -24.10 -5.95 46.63
C ILE A 296 -24.26 -5.38 45.22
N LEU A 297 -25.43 -5.46 44.66
CA LEU A 297 -25.74 -4.83 43.38
C LEU A 297 -25.81 -3.32 43.54
N THR A 298 -24.91 -2.61 42.89
CA THR A 298 -24.82 -1.13 42.99
C THR A 298 -25.43 -0.41 41.82
N LYS A 299 -25.59 -1.11 40.67
CA LYS A 299 -26.25 -0.56 39.47
C LYS A 299 -27.00 -1.66 38.72
N ALA A 300 -28.22 -1.34 38.30
CA ALA A 300 -28.98 -2.08 37.30
C ALA A 300 -29.70 -1.08 36.40
N SER A 301 -29.54 -1.15 35.10
CA SER A 301 -30.17 -0.24 34.15
C SER A 301 -30.59 -1.03 32.91
N ILE A 302 -31.78 -0.74 32.40
CA ILE A 302 -32.29 -1.27 31.13
C ILE A 302 -31.97 -0.35 29.96
N GLU A 303 -31.43 0.85 30.23
CA GLU A 303 -31.00 1.80 29.20
C GLU A 303 -29.74 1.31 28.49
N ARG A 304 -29.56 1.72 27.24
CA ARG A 304 -28.36 1.43 26.42
C ARG A 304 -27.98 -0.07 26.33
N GLY A 305 -29.03 -0.93 26.28
CA GLY A 305 -28.83 -2.38 26.11
C GLY A 305 -28.52 -3.13 27.40
N GLY A 306 -28.89 -2.55 28.56
CA GLY A 306 -28.74 -3.20 29.87
C GLY A 306 -27.31 -3.10 30.46
N GLU A 307 -27.23 -2.60 31.70
CA GLU A 307 -25.96 -2.53 32.45
C GLU A 307 -26.15 -3.00 33.86
N TRP A 308 -25.17 -3.70 34.40
CA TRP A 308 -25.16 -4.09 35.81
C TRP A 308 -23.78 -3.81 36.44
N MET A 309 -23.79 -3.64 37.76
CA MET A 309 -22.58 -3.47 38.56
C MET A 309 -22.77 -4.08 39.94
N LEU A 310 -21.84 -4.94 40.32
CA LEU A 310 -21.82 -5.65 41.59
C LEU A 310 -20.55 -5.29 42.35
N ARG A 311 -20.67 -5.02 43.67
CA ARG A 311 -19.52 -4.89 44.55
C ARG A 311 -19.39 -6.17 45.38
N SER A 312 -18.27 -6.90 45.17
CA SER A 312 -18.01 -8.14 45.90
C SER A 312 -17.62 -7.89 47.37
N GLY A 313 -17.64 -8.93 48.17
CA GLY A 313 -17.21 -8.87 49.55
C GLY A 313 -15.75 -8.44 49.75
N SER A 314 -14.90 -8.59 48.75
CA SER A 314 -13.52 -8.10 48.70
C SER A 314 -13.39 -6.63 48.28
N ASN A 315 -14.53 -5.92 48.13
CA ASN A 315 -14.64 -4.56 47.65
C ASN A 315 -14.26 -4.36 46.16
N GLU A 316 -14.12 -5.43 45.40
CA GLU A 316 -13.90 -5.44 43.97
C GLU A 316 -15.23 -5.09 43.26
N VAL A 317 -15.14 -4.27 42.21
CA VAL A 317 -16.28 -3.89 41.40
C VAL A 317 -16.29 -4.67 40.10
N ILE A 318 -17.31 -5.47 39.89
CA ILE A 318 -17.55 -6.23 38.67
C ILE A 318 -18.72 -5.54 37.92
N SER A 319 -18.57 -5.27 36.65
CA SER A 319 -19.62 -4.61 35.85
C SER A 319 -19.64 -5.16 34.42
N GLY A 320 -20.85 -5.16 33.82
CA GLY A 320 -21.03 -5.71 32.50
C GLY A 320 -22.35 -5.32 31.86
N LYS A 321 -22.69 -6.05 30.82
CA LYS A 321 -23.91 -5.89 30.03
C LYS A 321 -24.92 -7.01 30.35
N VAL A 322 -26.15 -6.77 29.98
CA VAL A 322 -27.25 -7.75 30.06
C VAL A 322 -27.85 -7.90 28.67
N GLU A 323 -27.82 -9.08 28.11
CA GLU A 323 -28.45 -9.35 26.81
C GLU A 323 -29.97 -9.61 26.94
N ASP A 324 -30.37 -10.35 27.95
CA ASP A 324 -31.78 -10.57 28.31
C ASP A 324 -32.19 -9.66 29.46
N LEU A 325 -32.85 -8.55 29.13
CA LEU A 325 -33.31 -7.55 30.09
C LEU A 325 -34.27 -8.10 31.13
N SER A 326 -34.94 -9.25 30.87
CA SER A 326 -35.85 -9.87 31.82
C SER A 326 -35.17 -10.30 33.11
N ILE A 327 -33.85 -10.58 33.05
CA ILE A 327 -33.02 -10.95 34.20
C ILE A 327 -33.01 -9.84 35.27
N LEU A 328 -33.13 -8.59 34.86
CA LEU A 328 -33.14 -7.44 35.76
C LEU A 328 -34.56 -7.13 36.33
N SER A 329 -35.56 -7.91 35.95
CA SER A 329 -36.93 -7.67 36.42
C SER A 329 -37.06 -7.97 37.94
N GLY A 330 -37.54 -7.03 38.71
CA GLY A 330 -37.71 -7.17 40.15
C GLY A 330 -36.43 -7.05 40.99
N VAL A 331 -35.31 -6.73 40.35
CA VAL A 331 -34.02 -6.56 41.03
C VAL A 331 -33.99 -5.21 41.76
N VAL A 332 -33.55 -5.23 43.03
CA VAL A 332 -33.46 -4.04 43.90
C VAL A 332 -31.97 -3.70 44.16
N ILE A 333 -31.59 -2.46 43.90
CA ILE A 333 -30.23 -1.95 44.15
C ILE A 333 -29.99 -1.94 45.67
N ASN A 334 -28.72 -2.15 46.06
CA ASN A 334 -28.20 -2.27 47.43
C ASN A 334 -28.56 -3.57 48.15
N ASN A 335 -29.13 -4.57 47.47
CA ASN A 335 -29.32 -5.91 48.04
C ASN A 335 -28.15 -6.82 47.61
N VAL A 336 -28.00 -7.90 48.40
CA VAL A 336 -26.99 -8.95 48.13
C VAL A 336 -27.56 -9.98 47.16
N TYR A 337 -26.79 -10.25 46.13
CA TYR A 337 -27.12 -11.23 45.09
C TYR A 337 -26.00 -12.23 44.86
N ASP A 338 -26.38 -13.43 44.47
CA ASP A 338 -25.50 -14.37 43.74
C ASP A 338 -25.77 -14.17 42.25
N ILE A 339 -24.75 -13.94 41.48
CA ILE A 339 -24.81 -13.75 40.03
C ILE A 339 -23.98 -14.81 39.30
N ILE A 340 -24.50 -15.20 38.14
CA ILE A 340 -23.73 -15.95 37.13
C ILE A 340 -23.57 -15.04 35.96
N TYR A 341 -22.35 -14.92 35.49
CA TYR A 341 -22.02 -14.11 34.32
C TYR A 341 -20.98 -14.80 33.44
N GLU A 342 -21.01 -14.50 32.16
CA GLU A 342 -19.99 -14.94 31.21
C GLU A 342 -18.97 -13.84 31.02
N ASP A 343 -17.70 -14.22 31.07
CA ASP A 343 -16.58 -13.40 30.59
C ASP A 343 -16.25 -13.86 29.18
N VAL A 344 -16.61 -13.01 28.21
CA VAL A 344 -16.31 -13.23 26.79
C VAL A 344 -15.02 -12.50 26.50
N ILE A 345 -13.96 -13.25 26.27
CA ILE A 345 -12.63 -12.73 25.93
C ILE A 345 -12.58 -12.55 24.42
N GLU A 346 -12.50 -11.33 23.97
CA GLU A 346 -12.42 -10.94 22.54
C GLU A 346 -11.04 -10.33 22.24
N GLU A 347 -10.43 -10.73 21.13
CA GLU A 347 -9.24 -10.07 20.60
C GLU A 347 -9.60 -9.15 19.45
N ASP A 348 -9.22 -7.87 19.53
CA ASP A 348 -9.32 -6.94 18.41
C ASP A 348 -8.28 -7.29 17.35
N VAL A 349 -8.70 -7.54 16.11
CA VAL A 349 -7.85 -7.98 14.99
C VAL A 349 -6.70 -7.02 14.72
N VAL A 350 -6.94 -5.72 14.92
CA VAL A 350 -5.96 -4.67 14.61
C VAL A 350 -4.97 -4.46 15.74
N SER A 351 -5.47 -4.31 16.96
CA SER A 351 -4.62 -3.97 18.10
C SER A 351 -4.02 -5.20 18.80
N ARG A 352 -4.57 -6.38 18.53
CA ARG A 352 -4.24 -7.65 19.23
C ARG A 352 -4.37 -7.52 20.75
N LYS A 353 -5.26 -6.64 21.18
CA LYS A 353 -5.59 -6.49 22.60
C LYS A 353 -6.80 -7.31 22.95
N GLU A 354 -6.67 -8.02 24.05
CA GLU A 354 -7.79 -8.72 24.66
C GLU A 354 -8.71 -7.72 25.35
N HIS A 355 -9.99 -7.93 25.15
CA HIS A 355 -11.08 -7.19 25.78
C HIS A 355 -11.98 -8.18 26.48
N HIS A 356 -12.32 -7.90 27.72
CA HIS A 356 -13.25 -8.69 28.51
C HIS A 356 -14.64 -8.04 28.43
N ARG A 357 -15.62 -8.80 27.98
CA ARG A 357 -17.02 -8.39 27.95
C ARG A 357 -17.83 -9.27 28.88
N LEU A 358 -18.21 -8.73 30.04
CA LEU A 358 -18.96 -9.47 31.05
C LEU A 358 -20.47 -9.39 30.74
N ILE A 359 -21.10 -10.56 30.58
CA ILE A 359 -22.56 -10.70 30.26
C ILE A 359 -23.24 -11.41 31.39
N LEU A 360 -24.23 -10.73 32.03
CA LEU A 360 -25.05 -11.33 33.10
C LEU A 360 -25.95 -12.42 32.53
N GLN A 361 -25.89 -13.61 33.12
CA GLN A 361 -26.71 -14.77 32.75
C GLN A 361 -27.84 -15.03 33.74
N SER A 362 -27.59 -14.83 35.03
CA SER A 362 -28.64 -14.94 36.07
C SER A 362 -28.29 -14.11 37.31
N ILE A 363 -29.32 -13.74 38.06
CA ILE A 363 -29.22 -13.03 39.32
C ILE A 363 -30.24 -13.60 40.33
N GLU A 364 -29.75 -14.04 41.49
CA GLU A 364 -30.58 -14.61 42.53
C GLU A 364 -30.42 -13.87 43.86
N THR A 365 -31.52 -13.60 44.55
CA THR A 365 -31.46 -12.99 45.88
C THR A 365 -30.92 -13.94 46.92
N VAL A 366 -29.96 -13.47 47.69
CA VAL A 366 -29.47 -14.25 48.84
C VAL A 366 -30.45 -14.05 50.02
N SER A 367 -31.24 -15.07 50.32
CA SER A 367 -32.08 -15.05 51.56
C SER A 367 -31.19 -14.97 52.77
N PRO A 368 -31.43 -14.05 53.74
CA PRO A 368 -30.71 -14.05 54.98
C PRO A 368 -30.91 -15.41 55.63
N LYS A 369 -29.83 -16.14 55.93
CA LYS A 369 -29.92 -17.33 56.78
C LYS A 369 -30.47 -16.87 58.13
N THR A 370 -31.70 -17.28 58.46
CA THR A 370 -32.33 -17.18 59.77
C THR A 370 -31.54 -17.90 60.83
#